data_ec60a8a390db027d26bb0326f61c0d96
#
_entry.id   ec60a8a390db027d26bb0326f61c0d96
#
_cell.length_a   1.000
_cell.length_b   1.000
_cell.length_c   1.000
_cell.angle_alpha   90.00
_cell.angle_beta   90.00
_cell.angle_gamma   90.00
#
_symmetry.space_group_name_H-M   'P 1'
#
loop_
_entity.id
_entity.type
_entity.pdbx_description
1 polymer ?
#
loop_
_entity_poly.entity_id
_entity_poly.type
_entity_poly.pdbx_seq_one_letter_code
_entity_poly.pdbx_strand_id
1 'polypeptide(L)'
;MAQEADGTMSNLFGSGHTNSEQLDATAVEAGALVTPIFRVSENESSGRNTSDSRSCMHRRAFLRGAVAGATALAWSRPGRADAGDLGPVRAQVEKRHSEALQRLQEWVRQPSIAAENKGVSEGCDLTMRLLRDAGFGKVTKIPTDGQPGILATLDAGASRTVGVYFMYDVKQVDPAEWSSPPWAAALVEKPGVGKVLMGRGAVNQKGPQSSLLAALHAIRGAGRKLPVNLALVAEGEEEIGSPHFPQIVRRPEVQAALKPSIGVIMPSAAQGLDGNVTVSLGGKGVVELELVSSGERWGRGPRQDIHSSNKARVDSPAWHLVQALATLVSADGNDPAIDGFADKARPLTQSEKSMIAEGARRLDEAVAKKQLGVERWLHDLSWRESLERLVSRPTVNIEGLVGGYTGPGGKTILPHKAVAKLDLRLVPDMTAAEALAALKAHLAKRGFGDIEVRMTGGYDPTSTSADTSLIRAQGAVYKRAGIDPIVWPRNAGSWPGYVFTGEPLRLPAGHFGLGHGSGAHAPDEYYVIESKNPKVQGLDGAVFSFVEYLYELAVMG
;
A
#
# COMPACT_ATOMS: atom_id res chain seq x y z
N MET A 1 -19.15 -58.82 30.26
CA MET A 1 -18.50 -60.04 29.78
C MET A 1 -17.68 -59.65 28.60
N ALA A 2 -16.38 -59.23 28.76
CA ALA A 2 -15.22 -60.15 28.75
C ALA A 2 -15.05 -60.75 27.34
N GLN A 3 -13.95 -60.63 26.60
CA GLN A 3 -12.49 -60.55 26.77
C GLN A 3 -11.91 -60.33 25.37
N GLU A 4 -10.96 -59.42 25.15
CA GLU A 4 -9.49 -59.60 25.03
C GLU A 4 -8.95 -60.73 24.16
N ALA A 5 -8.08 -60.33 23.21
CA ALA A 5 -6.78 -60.94 22.86
C ALA A 5 -6.25 -60.24 21.59
N ASP A 6 -5.27 -59.41 21.58
CA ASP A 6 -3.78 -59.48 21.65
C ASP A 6 -3.13 -60.39 20.61
N GLY A 7 -2.15 -59.88 19.86
CA GLY A 7 -1.35 -60.65 18.90
C GLY A 7 -0.39 -59.77 18.08
N THR A 8 0.74 -59.41 18.66
CA THR A 8 1.98 -58.86 18.07
C THR A 8 2.66 -59.80 17.07
N MET A 9 3.38 -59.20 16.06
CA MET A 9 4.76 -59.48 15.59
C MET A 9 5.06 -58.68 14.32
N SER A 10 5.96 -57.80 14.28
CA SER A 10 7.43 -57.70 14.25
C SER A 10 8.04 -57.86 12.84
N ASN A 11 8.69 -56.75 12.43
CA ASN A 11 9.94 -56.57 11.67
C ASN A 11 10.32 -57.48 10.50
N LEU A 12 10.73 -56.84 9.38
CA LEU A 12 12.06 -57.07 8.76
C LEU A 12 12.37 -56.07 7.62
N PHE A 13 13.39 -55.28 7.83
CA PHE A 13 14.51 -54.77 6.99
C PHE A 13 14.34 -54.51 5.48
N GLY A 14 14.81 -53.32 5.08
CA GLY A 14 15.28 -52.99 3.74
C GLY A 14 15.79 -51.57 3.62
N SER A 15 17.08 -51.33 3.86
CA SER A 15 17.83 -50.10 3.69
C SER A 15 18.00 -49.73 2.21
N GLY A 16 17.74 -48.50 1.85
CA GLY A 16 18.11 -47.92 0.55
C GLY A 16 18.35 -46.41 0.66
N HIS A 17 19.62 -46.03 0.69
CA HIS A 17 20.06 -44.65 0.56
C HIS A 17 19.69 -44.09 -0.81
N THR A 18 19.05 -42.93 -0.87
CA THR A 18 19.17 -42.01 -2.00
C THR A 18 19.16 -40.59 -1.50
N ASN A 19 20.12 -39.82 -2.03
CA ASN A 19 20.45 -38.45 -1.79
C ASN A 19 19.27 -37.49 -1.74
N SER A 20 19.19 -36.70 -0.68
CA SER A 20 18.39 -35.46 -0.63
C SER A 20 19.20 -34.34 -1.25
N GLU A 21 18.87 -33.96 -2.48
CA GLU A 21 19.20 -32.64 -2.99
C GLU A 21 18.34 -31.60 -2.26
N GLN A 22 19.02 -30.74 -1.51
CA GLN A 22 18.44 -29.54 -0.93
C GLN A 22 18.01 -28.61 -2.07
N LEU A 23 16.72 -28.52 -2.31
CA LEU A 23 16.13 -27.40 -3.04
C LEU A 23 16.00 -26.24 -2.07
N ASP A 24 16.82 -25.22 -2.28
CA ASP A 24 16.71 -23.91 -1.65
C ASP A 24 15.31 -23.34 -1.96
N ALA A 25 14.45 -23.33 -0.95
CA ALA A 25 13.17 -22.65 -1.01
C ALA A 25 13.39 -21.15 -0.84
N THR A 26 13.64 -20.43 -1.94
CA THR A 26 13.49 -18.97 -1.96
C THR A 26 12.01 -18.65 -1.90
N ALA A 27 11.58 -18.11 -0.76
CA ALA A 27 10.22 -17.67 -0.48
C ALA A 27 9.70 -16.71 -1.56
N VAL A 28 8.55 -17.06 -2.13
CA VAL A 28 7.76 -16.18 -2.98
C VAL A 28 7.08 -15.15 -2.08
N GLU A 29 7.55 -13.91 -2.11
CA GLU A 29 6.87 -12.78 -1.46
C GLU A 29 5.54 -12.51 -2.17
N ALA A 30 4.44 -12.89 -1.55
CA ALA A 30 3.10 -12.53 -2.00
C ALA A 30 2.55 -11.38 -1.14
N GLY A 31 2.25 -10.28 -1.78
CA GLY A 31 1.29 -9.27 -1.33
C GLY A 31 1.75 -8.22 -0.33
N ALA A 32 2.74 -7.42 -0.69
CA ALA A 32 2.93 -6.10 -0.08
C ALA A 32 2.41 -5.01 -1.03
N LEU A 33 1.98 -3.89 -0.49
CA LEU A 33 1.87 -2.63 -1.22
C LEU A 33 3.17 -2.45 -2.01
N VAL A 34 3.14 -2.77 -3.30
CA VAL A 34 4.32 -2.75 -4.15
C VAL A 34 4.67 -1.30 -4.41
N THR A 35 5.42 -0.71 -3.49
CA THR A 35 6.31 0.38 -3.86
C THR A 35 7.40 -0.28 -4.70
N PRO A 36 7.54 0.04 -5.99
CA PRO A 36 8.55 -0.61 -6.80
C PRO A 36 9.93 -0.27 -6.23
N ILE A 37 10.62 -1.27 -5.69
CA ILE A 37 12.01 -1.16 -5.30
C ILE A 37 12.82 -1.29 -6.59
N PHE A 38 13.13 -0.16 -7.22
CA PHE A 38 13.87 -0.12 -8.46
C PHE A 38 15.30 0.38 -8.22
N ARG A 39 16.28 -0.35 -8.75
CA ARG A 39 17.65 0.13 -8.87
C ARG A 39 17.80 0.91 -10.18
N VAL A 40 18.37 2.10 -10.09
CA VAL A 40 18.84 2.85 -11.26
C VAL A 40 20.19 2.26 -11.68
N SER A 41 20.37 1.93 -12.96
CA SER A 41 21.67 1.55 -13.51
C SER A 41 22.55 2.80 -13.63
N GLU A 42 23.68 2.82 -12.95
CA GLU A 42 24.73 3.81 -13.21
C GLU A 42 25.41 3.44 -14.54
N ASN A 43 25.21 4.25 -15.57
CA ASN A 43 25.99 4.20 -16.80
C ASN A 43 27.33 4.91 -16.56
N GLU A 44 28.38 4.15 -16.37
CA GLU A 44 29.75 4.64 -16.49
C GLU A 44 30.04 5.01 -17.95
N SER A 45 30.06 6.31 -18.25
CA SER A 45 30.62 6.82 -19.48
C SER A 45 32.12 7.09 -19.26
N SER A 46 32.97 6.17 -19.73
CA SER A 46 34.39 6.41 -19.85
C SER A 46 34.65 7.44 -20.95
N GLY A 47 35.28 8.54 -20.59
CA GLY A 47 35.66 9.59 -21.48
C GLY A 47 36.84 9.19 -22.39
N ARG A 48 36.87 9.75 -23.59
CA ARG A 48 38.11 10.07 -24.31
C ARG A 48 38.06 11.47 -24.90
N ASN A 49 39.00 12.27 -24.44
CA ASN A 49 39.42 13.56 -25.02
C ASN A 49 39.80 13.42 -26.48
N THR A 50 39.41 14.38 -27.32
CA THR A 50 40.34 14.99 -28.29
C THR A 50 39.93 16.45 -28.53
N SER A 51 40.93 17.29 -28.41
CA SER A 51 41.05 18.71 -28.72
C SER A 51 40.73 19.04 -30.17
N ASP A 52 40.10 20.13 -30.52
CA ASP A 52 40.82 21.21 -31.22
C ASP A 52 39.99 22.51 -31.34
N SER A 53 40.69 23.53 -31.43
CA SER A 53 40.68 24.94 -31.30
C SER A 53 39.97 25.77 -32.38
N ARG A 54 39.76 27.04 -32.02
CA ARG A 54 39.76 28.33 -32.78
C ARG A 54 38.41 28.89 -33.21
N SER A 55 38.03 29.95 -32.58
CA SER A 55 38.30 31.36 -32.86
C SER A 55 37.23 32.05 -33.73
N CYS A 56 36.55 33.05 -33.27
CA CYS A 56 36.79 34.42 -33.67
C CYS A 56 35.71 35.39 -33.11
N MET A 57 36.23 36.45 -32.57
CA MET A 57 35.65 37.73 -32.14
C MET A 57 34.78 38.48 -33.18
N HIS A 58 33.89 39.31 -32.70
CA HIS A 58 33.73 40.80 -32.91
C HIS A 58 32.25 41.18 -32.80
N ARG A 59 31.75 42.21 -32.27
CA ARG A 59 32.10 43.57 -31.75
C ARG A 59 30.77 44.30 -31.44
N ARG A 60 30.75 44.95 -30.31
CA ARG A 60 30.22 46.27 -29.92
C ARG A 60 29.20 47.02 -30.80
N ALA A 61 28.15 47.57 -30.13
CA ALA A 61 27.85 49.01 -30.04
C ALA A 61 26.53 49.19 -29.25
N PHE A 62 26.52 49.85 -28.13
CA PHE A 62 26.13 51.24 -27.80
C PHE A 62 24.75 51.69 -28.35
N LEU A 63 23.82 51.97 -27.42
CA LEU A 63 23.14 53.27 -27.39
C LEU A 63 22.48 53.52 -26.02
N ARG A 64 22.68 54.77 -25.56
CA ARG A 64 22.21 55.38 -24.31
C ARG A 64 20.77 55.90 -24.47
N GLY A 65 20.02 55.90 -23.35
CA GLY A 65 19.20 57.06 -23.01
C GLY A 65 17.72 56.80 -22.86
N ALA A 66 17.23 56.79 -21.65
CA ALA A 66 16.19 57.72 -21.16
C ALA A 66 15.77 57.31 -19.75
N VAL A 67 16.01 58.19 -18.80
CA VAL A 67 15.47 58.15 -17.44
C VAL A 67 14.01 58.53 -17.51
N ALA A 68 13.11 57.61 -17.11
CA ALA A 68 11.74 57.98 -16.72
C ALA A 68 11.48 57.33 -15.37
N GLY A 69 11.31 58.14 -14.34
CA GLY A 69 10.97 57.74 -13.01
C GLY A 69 9.61 57.02 -12.97
N ALA A 70 9.64 55.76 -12.62
CA ALA A 70 8.46 55.04 -12.17
C ALA A 70 8.66 54.74 -10.69
N THR A 71 7.89 55.41 -9.85
CA THR A 71 7.68 55.06 -8.45
C THR A 71 7.19 53.60 -8.39
N ALA A 72 8.11 52.69 -8.09
CA ALA A 72 7.79 51.33 -7.79
C ALA A 72 7.01 51.31 -6.46
N LEU A 73 5.70 51.18 -6.54
CA LEU A 73 4.90 50.65 -5.44
C LEU A 73 5.48 49.25 -5.12
N ALA A 74 6.27 49.22 -4.08
CA ALA A 74 6.69 47.95 -3.45
C ALA A 74 5.42 47.25 -2.96
N TRP A 75 4.89 46.36 -3.80
CA TRP A 75 4.02 45.34 -3.32
C TRP A 75 4.88 44.47 -2.40
N SER A 76 4.74 44.70 -1.09
CA SER A 76 5.19 43.80 -0.06
C SER A 76 4.57 42.43 -0.39
N ARG A 77 5.38 41.51 -0.95
CA ARG A 77 5.04 40.10 -1.02
C ARG A 77 4.65 39.69 0.40
N PRO A 78 3.47 39.08 0.60
CA PRO A 78 3.14 38.51 1.92
C PRO A 78 4.33 37.66 2.30
N GLY A 79 4.90 37.92 3.47
CA GLY A 79 6.10 37.29 3.96
C GLY A 79 5.94 35.77 3.82
N ARG A 80 6.86 35.15 3.07
CA ARG A 80 7.11 33.74 3.15
C ARG A 80 7.33 33.50 4.64
N ALA A 81 6.40 32.82 5.31
CA ALA A 81 6.64 32.37 6.68
C ALA A 81 7.86 31.47 6.57
N ASP A 82 9.01 32.05 6.88
CA ASP A 82 10.28 31.33 6.90
C ASP A 82 10.06 30.17 7.87
N ALA A 83 10.32 28.94 7.45
CA ALA A 83 10.22 27.76 8.32
C ALA A 83 11.11 27.95 9.56
N GLY A 84 11.88 29.04 9.59
CA GLY A 84 12.87 29.35 10.59
C GLY A 84 13.93 28.23 10.68
N ASP A 85 14.98 28.50 11.41
CA ASP A 85 15.98 27.46 11.67
C ASP A 85 15.34 26.24 12.36
N LEU A 86 15.24 25.10 11.66
CA LEU A 86 14.79 23.83 12.22
C LEU A 86 15.89 23.05 12.97
N GLY A 87 17.10 23.62 13.09
CA GLY A 87 18.21 23.05 13.85
C GLY A 87 17.85 22.64 15.27
N PRO A 88 17.17 23.48 16.07
CA PRO A 88 16.71 23.10 17.41
C PRO A 88 15.75 21.90 17.42
N VAL A 89 14.90 21.74 16.40
CA VAL A 89 13.99 20.58 16.29
C VAL A 89 14.79 19.33 15.91
N ARG A 90 15.75 19.45 14.98
CA ARG A 90 16.66 18.36 14.62
C ARG A 90 17.44 17.85 15.84
N ALA A 91 18.00 18.75 16.63
CA ALA A 91 18.68 18.39 17.89
C ALA A 91 17.74 17.66 18.88
N GLN A 92 16.44 17.99 18.89
CA GLN A 92 15.46 17.26 19.69
C GLN A 92 15.14 15.88 19.12
N VAL A 93 15.12 15.70 17.79
CA VAL A 93 14.98 14.37 17.16
C VAL A 93 16.12 13.47 17.62
N GLU A 94 17.36 13.91 17.45
CA GLU A 94 18.56 13.16 17.85
C GLU A 94 18.56 12.85 19.37
N LYS A 95 18.30 13.85 20.21
CA LYS A 95 18.22 13.69 21.66
C LYS A 95 17.17 12.67 22.09
N ARG A 96 16.05 12.56 21.34
CA ARG A 96 14.91 11.69 21.68
C ARG A 96 14.91 10.37 20.91
N HIS A 97 15.99 10.03 20.22
CA HIS A 97 16.11 8.79 19.47
C HIS A 97 15.66 7.56 20.26
N SER A 98 16.23 7.39 21.47
CA SER A 98 15.91 6.24 22.32
C SER A 98 14.43 6.21 22.75
N GLU A 99 13.83 7.38 23.04
CA GLU A 99 12.40 7.46 23.38
C GLU A 99 11.51 7.11 22.18
N ALA A 100 11.87 7.55 20.97
CA ALA A 100 11.15 7.24 19.74
C ALA A 100 11.21 5.74 19.43
N LEU A 101 12.41 5.15 19.56
CA LEU A 101 12.62 3.72 19.38
C LEU A 101 11.84 2.88 20.40
N GLN A 102 11.85 3.26 21.68
CA GLN A 102 11.10 2.57 22.73
C GLN A 102 9.59 2.58 22.47
N ARG A 103 9.01 3.73 22.05
CA ARG A 103 7.60 3.83 21.68
C ARG A 103 7.25 2.93 20.50
N LEU A 104 8.11 2.89 19.48
CA LEU A 104 7.93 1.99 18.34
C LEU A 104 8.00 0.52 18.78
N GLN A 105 8.98 0.15 19.60
CA GLN A 105 9.09 -1.21 20.14
C GLN A 105 7.86 -1.61 20.97
N GLU A 106 7.36 -0.70 21.81
CA GLU A 106 6.12 -0.93 22.56
C GLU A 106 4.94 -1.19 21.64
N TRP A 107 4.80 -0.37 20.57
CA TRP A 107 3.69 -0.53 19.63
C TRP A 107 3.79 -1.84 18.84
N VAL A 108 4.98 -2.23 18.39
CA VAL A 108 5.19 -3.50 17.68
C VAL A 108 4.93 -4.71 18.59
N ARG A 109 5.30 -4.63 19.88
CA ARG A 109 5.04 -5.70 20.86
C ARG A 109 3.57 -5.94 21.15
N GLN A 110 2.69 -4.97 20.86
CA GLN A 110 1.23 -5.14 21.01
C GLN A 110 0.66 -5.78 19.75
N PRO A 111 0.24 -7.06 19.78
CA PRO A 111 -0.52 -7.66 18.70
C PRO A 111 -1.86 -6.93 18.50
N SER A 112 -2.28 -6.83 17.24
CA SER A 112 -3.58 -6.24 16.87
C SER A 112 -4.02 -6.84 15.53
N ILE A 113 -4.39 -8.12 15.55
CA ILE A 113 -4.71 -8.89 14.34
C ILE A 113 -6.22 -8.92 14.16
N ALA A 114 -6.75 -8.09 13.25
CA ALA A 114 -8.19 -7.96 12.99
C ALA A 114 -8.81 -9.28 12.55
N ALA A 115 -8.16 -9.99 11.63
CA ALA A 115 -8.63 -11.27 11.10
C ALA A 115 -8.82 -12.38 12.17
N GLU A 116 -8.12 -12.28 13.30
CA GLU A 116 -8.21 -13.22 14.42
C GLU A 116 -8.96 -12.63 15.62
N ASN A 117 -9.40 -11.38 15.53
CA ASN A 117 -9.93 -10.59 16.65
C ASN A 117 -9.01 -10.64 17.89
N LYS A 118 -7.70 -10.58 17.68
CA LYS A 118 -6.68 -10.78 18.70
C LYS A 118 -5.93 -9.48 19.01
N GLY A 119 -6.07 -8.98 20.25
CA GLY A 119 -5.37 -7.79 20.74
C GLY A 119 -5.75 -6.48 20.06
N VAL A 120 -6.87 -6.44 19.32
CA VAL A 120 -7.30 -5.27 18.54
C VAL A 120 -7.80 -4.16 19.45
N SER A 121 -8.56 -4.51 20.50
CA SER A 121 -9.02 -3.55 21.51
C SER A 121 -7.87 -2.89 22.25
N GLU A 122 -6.89 -3.68 22.68
CA GLU A 122 -5.67 -3.23 23.35
C GLU A 122 -4.80 -2.39 22.41
N GLY A 123 -4.73 -2.77 21.12
CA GLY A 123 -4.08 -1.99 20.06
C GLY A 123 -4.74 -0.62 19.87
N CYS A 124 -6.06 -0.56 19.87
CA CYS A 124 -6.82 0.69 19.84
C CYS A 124 -6.48 1.58 21.06
N ASP A 125 -6.52 1.03 22.26
CA ASP A 125 -6.29 1.78 23.50
C ASP A 125 -4.83 2.26 23.59
N LEU A 126 -3.87 1.44 23.16
CA LEU A 126 -2.46 1.84 23.04
C LEU A 126 -2.29 2.99 22.05
N THR A 127 -2.91 2.89 20.87
CA THR A 127 -2.86 3.95 19.85
C THR A 127 -3.44 5.25 20.39
N MET A 128 -4.58 5.19 21.08
CA MET A 128 -5.19 6.37 21.72
C MET A 128 -4.26 6.99 22.78
N ARG A 129 -3.52 6.18 23.56
CA ARG A 129 -2.53 6.67 24.51
C ARG A 129 -1.37 7.37 23.81
N LEU A 130 -0.78 6.73 22.79
CA LEU A 130 0.33 7.31 22.01
C LEU A 130 -0.05 8.64 21.36
N LEU A 131 -1.29 8.79 20.91
CA LEU A 131 -1.81 10.05 20.36
C LEU A 131 -1.91 11.14 21.45
N ARG A 132 -2.43 10.81 22.65
CA ARG A 132 -2.46 11.78 23.78
C ARG A 132 -1.06 12.21 24.18
N ASP A 133 -0.12 11.28 24.28
CA ASP A 133 1.28 11.53 24.62
C ASP A 133 1.95 12.45 23.57
N ALA A 134 1.59 12.29 22.30
CA ALA A 134 2.07 13.14 21.21
C ALA A 134 1.43 14.54 21.20
N GLY A 135 0.40 14.80 22.03
CA GLY A 135 -0.18 16.11 22.23
C GLY A 135 -1.55 16.32 21.61
N PHE A 136 -2.23 15.27 21.14
CA PHE A 136 -3.62 15.40 20.71
C PHE A 136 -4.53 15.67 21.92
N GLY A 137 -5.20 16.82 21.90
CA GLY A 137 -6.02 17.28 23.03
C GLY A 137 -7.36 16.54 23.15
N LYS A 138 -7.92 16.08 22.03
CA LYS A 138 -9.14 15.28 21.99
C LYS A 138 -8.86 13.97 21.27
N VAL A 139 -9.04 12.85 21.95
CA VAL A 139 -8.89 11.50 21.39
C VAL A 139 -10.10 10.67 21.78
N THR A 140 -10.91 10.31 20.80
CA THR A 140 -12.23 9.68 20.99
C THR A 140 -12.29 8.36 20.23
N LYS A 141 -12.79 7.31 20.86
CA LYS A 141 -13.11 6.02 20.24
C LYS A 141 -14.45 6.15 19.49
N ILE A 142 -14.47 5.73 18.22
CA ILE A 142 -15.65 5.79 17.34
C ILE A 142 -16.19 4.36 17.18
N PRO A 143 -17.40 4.06 17.64
CA PRO A 143 -17.98 2.73 17.49
C PRO A 143 -18.35 2.44 16.02
N THR A 144 -18.16 1.18 15.62
CA THR A 144 -18.56 0.61 14.33
C THR A 144 -19.25 -0.74 14.57
N ASP A 145 -19.72 -1.39 13.52
CA ASP A 145 -20.21 -2.78 13.59
C ASP A 145 -19.07 -3.81 13.74
N GLY A 146 -17.82 -3.39 13.55
CA GLY A 146 -16.61 -4.19 13.74
C GLY A 146 -15.67 -3.57 14.77
N GLN A 147 -14.38 -3.45 14.38
CA GLN A 147 -13.38 -2.83 15.26
C GLN A 147 -13.58 -1.31 15.34
N PRO A 148 -13.40 -0.70 16.51
CA PRO A 148 -13.65 0.72 16.68
C PRO A 148 -12.66 1.59 15.90
N GLY A 149 -13.13 2.75 15.42
CA GLY A 149 -12.26 3.81 14.93
C GLY A 149 -11.73 4.71 16.03
N ILE A 150 -10.80 5.58 15.67
CA ILE A 150 -10.30 6.65 16.54
C ILE A 150 -10.41 7.97 15.78
N LEU A 151 -10.97 8.99 16.45
CA LEU A 151 -10.86 10.38 16.03
C LEU A 151 -9.96 11.13 17.01
N ALA A 152 -8.91 11.79 16.52
CA ALA A 152 -8.04 12.62 17.34
C ALA A 152 -7.80 13.98 16.71
N THR A 153 -7.83 15.06 17.49
CA THR A 153 -7.57 16.41 17.00
C THR A 153 -6.51 17.10 17.84
N LEU A 154 -5.61 17.83 17.16
CA LEU A 154 -4.61 18.70 17.75
C LEU A 154 -4.80 20.10 17.15
N ASP A 155 -5.31 21.01 17.97
CA ASP A 155 -5.43 22.42 17.61
C ASP A 155 -4.17 23.16 18.07
N ALA A 156 -3.40 23.62 17.11
CA ALA A 156 -2.19 24.44 17.32
C ALA A 156 -2.46 25.95 17.20
N GLY A 157 -3.71 26.35 16.91
CA GLY A 157 -4.07 27.72 16.56
C GLY A 157 -3.51 28.12 15.19
N ALA A 158 -3.24 27.15 14.31
CA ALA A 158 -2.74 27.37 12.96
C ALA A 158 -3.88 27.65 11.98
N SER A 159 -3.58 28.34 10.87
CA SER A 159 -4.57 28.64 9.83
C SER A 159 -4.95 27.45 8.96
N ARG A 160 -4.14 26.37 8.99
CA ARG A 160 -4.31 25.18 8.16
C ARG A 160 -4.46 23.93 9.00
N THR A 161 -5.31 23.02 8.53
CA THR A 161 -5.47 21.69 9.10
C THR A 161 -4.98 20.65 8.12
N VAL A 162 -4.26 19.64 8.61
CA VAL A 162 -3.84 18.45 7.85
C VAL A 162 -4.57 17.24 8.40
N GLY A 163 -5.23 16.51 7.52
CA GLY A 163 -5.81 15.21 7.84
C GLY A 163 -4.70 14.16 7.93
N VAL A 164 -4.83 13.22 8.86
CA VAL A 164 -3.90 12.10 9.03
C VAL A 164 -4.71 10.81 9.11
N TYR A 165 -4.27 9.79 8.38
CA TYR A 165 -4.84 8.46 8.46
C TYR A 165 -3.85 7.49 9.09
N PHE A 166 -4.35 6.72 10.07
CA PHE A 166 -3.62 5.64 10.72
C PHE A 166 -4.42 4.34 10.62
N MET A 167 -3.71 3.24 10.62
CA MET A 167 -4.25 1.91 10.91
C MET A 167 -3.52 1.36 12.14
N TYR A 168 -4.23 0.63 13.00
CA TYR A 168 -3.61 0.04 14.18
C TYR A 168 -3.63 -1.49 14.19
N ASP A 169 -4.26 -2.13 13.19
CA ASP A 169 -4.18 -3.57 12.97
C ASP A 169 -2.98 -3.99 12.11
N VAL A 170 -2.72 -5.28 12.09
CA VAL A 170 -1.62 -5.91 11.36
C VAL A 170 -2.06 -7.29 10.85
N LYS A 171 -1.37 -7.83 9.83
CA LYS A 171 -1.58 -9.19 9.31
C LYS A 171 -1.24 -10.28 10.33
N GLN A 172 -1.84 -11.45 10.10
CA GLN A 172 -1.54 -12.68 10.81
C GLN A 172 -0.07 -13.08 10.67
N VAL A 173 0.39 -13.89 11.58
CA VAL A 173 1.76 -14.42 11.58
C VAL A 173 1.75 -15.93 11.86
N ASP A 174 2.60 -16.66 11.16
CA ASP A 174 3.07 -17.97 11.63
C ASP A 174 4.45 -17.77 12.27
N PRO A 175 4.59 -17.87 13.60
CA PRO A 175 5.87 -17.66 14.26
C PRO A 175 6.98 -18.61 13.82
N ALA A 176 6.65 -19.76 13.24
CA ALA A 176 7.63 -20.74 12.77
C ALA A 176 8.38 -20.27 11.51
N GLU A 177 7.81 -19.33 10.76
CA GLU A 177 8.43 -18.75 9.55
C GLU A 177 9.39 -17.58 9.87
N TRP A 178 9.44 -17.09 11.12
CA TRP A 178 10.19 -15.90 11.50
C TRP A 178 11.55 -16.24 12.07
N SER A 179 12.60 -15.52 11.64
CA SER A 179 13.96 -15.65 12.20
C SER A 179 14.09 -15.04 13.61
N SER A 180 13.15 -14.18 14.01
CA SER A 180 13.01 -13.59 15.35
C SER A 180 11.52 -13.55 15.70
N PRO A 181 11.11 -13.79 16.97
CA PRO A 181 9.69 -13.79 17.32
C PRO A 181 8.99 -12.50 16.85
N PRO A 182 7.85 -12.59 16.13
CA PRO A 182 7.23 -11.47 15.44
C PRO A 182 6.79 -10.30 16.35
N TRP A 183 6.63 -10.56 17.64
CA TRP A 183 6.25 -9.57 18.66
C TRP A 183 7.39 -9.17 19.59
N ALA A 184 8.63 -9.61 19.33
CA ALA A 184 9.79 -9.24 20.15
C ALA A 184 10.22 -7.78 19.93
N ALA A 185 9.92 -7.21 18.75
CA ALA A 185 10.43 -5.91 18.32
C ALA A 185 11.96 -5.84 18.47
N ALA A 186 12.63 -6.88 17.98
CA ALA A 186 14.06 -7.07 18.13
C ALA A 186 14.85 -6.09 17.27
N LEU A 187 15.99 -5.60 17.79
CA LEU A 187 16.96 -4.88 16.98
C LEU A 187 17.94 -5.88 16.38
N VAL A 188 18.02 -5.93 15.07
CA VAL A 188 18.81 -6.91 14.32
C VAL A 188 19.71 -6.17 13.33
N GLU A 189 20.98 -6.60 13.22
CA GLU A 189 21.85 -6.18 12.12
C GLU A 189 21.51 -6.98 10.86
N LYS A 190 20.97 -6.28 9.85
CA LYS A 190 20.61 -6.91 8.56
C LYS A 190 21.70 -6.61 7.52
N PRO A 191 22.38 -7.64 6.95
CA PRO A 191 23.43 -7.45 5.95
C PRO A 191 22.96 -6.57 4.79
N GLY A 192 23.77 -5.58 4.41
CA GLY A 192 23.47 -4.65 3.30
C GLY A 192 22.45 -3.56 3.63
N VAL A 193 21.76 -3.64 4.76
CA VAL A 193 20.71 -2.67 5.16
C VAL A 193 21.18 -1.82 6.35
N GLY A 194 21.58 -2.45 7.45
CA GLY A 194 21.95 -1.81 8.71
C GLY A 194 21.17 -2.36 9.89
N LYS A 195 21.07 -1.57 10.97
CA LYS A 195 20.28 -1.92 12.14
C LYS A 195 18.80 -1.70 11.85
N VAL A 196 18.01 -2.74 12.02
CA VAL A 196 16.57 -2.73 11.78
C VAL A 196 15.82 -3.14 13.04
N LEU A 197 14.60 -2.65 13.20
CA LEU A 197 13.63 -3.19 14.11
C LEU A 197 12.80 -4.22 13.36
N MET A 198 12.88 -5.48 13.77
CA MET A 198 12.17 -6.60 13.18
C MET A 198 10.93 -6.93 14.01
N GLY A 199 9.79 -7.09 13.35
CA GLY A 199 8.53 -7.48 13.95
C GLY A 199 7.34 -7.17 13.07
N ARG A 200 6.23 -7.85 13.27
CA ARG A 200 4.99 -7.63 12.53
C ARG A 200 4.44 -6.22 12.81
N GLY A 201 4.16 -5.49 11.73
CA GLY A 201 3.74 -4.11 11.79
C GLY A 201 4.91 -3.10 11.82
N ALA A 202 6.16 -3.56 11.76
CA ALA A 202 7.33 -2.69 11.85
C ALA A 202 7.35 -1.65 10.72
N VAL A 203 7.07 -2.04 9.47
CA VAL A 203 6.95 -1.10 8.35
C VAL A 203 5.50 -0.83 7.99
N ASN A 204 4.61 -1.77 8.16
CA ASN A 204 3.19 -1.66 7.79
C ASN A 204 2.27 -1.71 9.02
N GLN A 205 2.00 -0.59 9.71
CA GLN A 205 2.39 0.81 9.47
C GLN A 205 2.95 1.47 10.73
N LYS A 206 3.25 0.69 11.81
CA LYS A 206 3.61 1.25 13.14
C LYS A 206 4.87 2.10 13.11
N GLY A 207 5.88 1.71 12.30
CA GLY A 207 7.13 2.48 12.15
C GLY A 207 6.93 3.88 11.58
N PRO A 208 6.37 4.03 10.38
CA PRO A 208 6.09 5.34 9.80
C PRO A 208 5.16 6.20 10.68
N GLN A 209 4.10 5.60 11.25
CA GLN A 209 3.18 6.29 12.16
C GLN A 209 3.89 6.77 13.44
N SER A 210 4.75 5.92 14.02
CA SER A 210 5.59 6.28 15.18
C SER A 210 6.55 7.41 14.85
N SER A 211 7.10 7.45 13.62
CA SER A 211 7.99 8.53 13.16
C SER A 211 7.27 9.87 13.10
N LEU A 212 6.01 9.91 12.62
CA LEU A 212 5.19 11.14 12.68
C LEU A 212 4.94 11.57 14.12
N LEU A 213 4.58 10.65 15.04
CA LEU A 213 4.36 10.98 16.44
C LEU A 213 5.65 11.50 17.10
N ALA A 214 6.81 10.91 16.77
CA ALA A 214 8.11 11.36 17.24
C ALA A 214 8.45 12.78 16.75
N ALA A 215 8.05 13.14 15.53
CA ALA A 215 8.20 14.50 15.01
C ALA A 215 7.40 15.52 15.86
N LEU A 216 6.18 15.17 16.28
CA LEU A 216 5.39 16.03 17.17
C LEU A 216 6.06 16.20 18.54
N HIS A 217 6.63 15.13 19.10
CA HIS A 217 7.41 15.20 20.35
C HIS A 217 8.65 16.08 20.19
N ALA A 218 9.37 16.02 19.06
CA ALA A 218 10.55 16.83 18.80
C ALA A 218 10.22 18.31 18.65
N ILE A 219 9.17 18.65 17.89
CA ILE A 219 8.69 20.04 17.72
C ILE A 219 8.35 20.64 19.08
N ARG A 220 7.55 19.93 19.88
CA ARG A 220 7.19 20.37 21.24
C ARG A 220 8.41 20.46 22.16
N GLY A 221 9.32 19.48 22.09
CA GLY A 221 10.57 19.48 22.88
C GLY A 221 11.51 20.63 22.57
N ALA A 222 11.46 21.17 21.35
CA ALA A 222 12.18 22.37 20.93
C ALA A 222 11.47 23.68 21.35
N GLY A 223 10.35 23.61 22.07
CA GLY A 223 9.54 24.77 22.45
C GLY A 223 8.85 25.45 21.25
N ARG A 224 8.76 24.75 20.09
CA ARG A 224 8.13 25.26 18.90
C ARG A 224 6.63 24.95 18.86
N LYS A 225 5.84 25.87 18.34
CA LYS A 225 4.44 25.57 17.99
C LYS A 225 4.38 24.70 16.76
N LEU A 226 3.43 23.77 16.74
CA LEU A 226 3.12 23.01 15.53
C LEU A 226 2.59 23.97 14.46
N PRO A 227 3.11 23.91 13.22
CA PRO A 227 2.78 24.91 12.18
C PRO A 227 1.43 24.68 11.53
N VAL A 228 0.77 23.54 11.78
CA VAL A 228 -0.55 23.15 11.27
C VAL A 228 -1.40 22.54 12.38
N ASN A 229 -2.72 22.58 12.25
CA ASN A 229 -3.61 21.75 13.06
C ASN A 229 -3.64 20.33 12.48
N LEU A 230 -3.92 19.31 13.30
CA LEU A 230 -4.06 17.93 12.85
C LEU A 230 -5.46 17.40 13.17
N ALA A 231 -6.05 16.70 12.19
CA ALA A 231 -7.26 15.92 12.34
C ALA A 231 -6.94 14.47 11.93
N LEU A 232 -6.80 13.59 12.92
CA LEU A 232 -6.41 12.20 12.69
C LEU A 232 -7.62 11.28 12.82
N VAL A 233 -7.75 10.37 11.86
CA VAL A 233 -8.68 9.25 11.91
C VAL A 233 -7.88 7.95 11.82
N ALA A 234 -8.27 6.94 12.63
CA ALA A 234 -7.64 5.63 12.57
C ALA A 234 -8.70 4.52 12.56
N GLU A 235 -8.32 3.39 11.96
CA GLU A 235 -9.10 2.16 11.96
C GLU A 235 -8.29 0.96 12.43
N GLY A 236 -8.95 -0.17 12.70
CA GLY A 236 -8.33 -1.42 13.11
C GLY A 236 -8.74 -2.61 12.26
N GLU A 237 -9.08 -2.39 11.00
CA GLU A 237 -9.54 -3.40 10.05
C GLU A 237 -8.95 -3.20 8.64
N GLU A 238 -7.89 -2.41 8.50
CA GLU A 238 -7.28 -2.15 7.18
C GLU A 238 -6.82 -3.46 6.53
N GLU A 239 -6.23 -4.32 7.33
CA GLU A 239 -5.63 -5.57 6.90
C GLU A 239 -6.65 -6.67 6.52
N ILE A 240 -7.94 -6.41 6.73
CA ILE A 240 -9.07 -7.25 6.29
C ILE A 240 -10.01 -6.52 5.32
N GLY A 241 -9.53 -5.42 4.70
CA GLY A 241 -10.26 -4.70 3.66
C GLY A 241 -11.15 -3.57 4.16
N SER A 242 -10.89 -3.02 5.35
CA SER A 242 -11.58 -1.84 5.93
C SER A 242 -13.11 -1.88 5.85
N PRO A 243 -13.78 -3.00 6.19
CA PRO A 243 -15.22 -3.15 5.95
C PRO A 243 -16.07 -2.09 6.68
N HIS A 244 -15.59 -1.60 7.82
CA HIS A 244 -16.32 -0.63 8.63
C HIS A 244 -15.69 0.78 8.63
N PHE A 245 -14.59 1.02 7.95
CA PHE A 245 -13.98 2.34 7.87
C PHE A 245 -14.91 3.42 7.30
N PRO A 246 -15.74 3.15 6.28
CA PRO A 246 -16.75 4.11 5.84
C PRO A 246 -17.73 4.54 6.94
N GLN A 247 -18.02 3.68 7.93
CA GLN A 247 -18.89 4.04 9.06
C GLN A 247 -18.23 5.10 9.95
N ILE A 248 -16.89 5.01 10.13
CA ILE A 248 -16.11 5.99 10.90
C ILE A 248 -16.13 7.34 10.18
N VAL A 249 -15.78 7.37 8.88
CA VAL A 249 -15.65 8.62 8.12
C VAL A 249 -17.01 9.30 7.87
N ARG A 250 -18.12 8.56 7.84
CA ARG A 250 -19.47 9.12 7.72
C ARG A 250 -20.01 9.74 9.00
N ARG A 251 -19.35 9.57 10.14
CA ARG A 251 -19.77 10.25 11.38
C ARG A 251 -19.66 11.77 11.24
N PRO A 252 -20.70 12.53 11.65
CA PRO A 252 -20.70 13.99 11.52
C PRO A 252 -19.50 14.66 12.20
N GLU A 253 -19.09 14.18 13.38
CA GLU A 253 -17.93 14.69 14.11
C GLU A 253 -16.62 14.44 13.40
N VAL A 254 -16.47 13.31 12.70
CA VAL A 254 -15.28 12.96 11.90
C VAL A 254 -15.23 13.83 10.64
N GLN A 255 -16.35 13.98 9.95
CA GLN A 255 -16.45 14.86 8.79
C GLN A 255 -16.14 16.32 9.15
N ALA A 256 -16.71 16.80 10.25
CA ALA A 256 -16.46 18.17 10.73
C ALA A 256 -14.97 18.41 11.05
N ALA A 257 -14.28 17.41 11.57
CA ALA A 257 -12.84 17.50 11.86
C ALA A 257 -11.97 17.44 10.59
N LEU A 258 -12.32 16.56 9.64
CA LEU A 258 -11.51 16.34 8.42
C LEU A 258 -11.79 17.37 7.33
N LYS A 259 -13.02 17.85 7.16
CA LYS A 259 -13.43 18.73 6.07
C LYS A 259 -12.60 20.03 5.93
N PRO A 260 -12.08 20.65 7.01
CA PRO A 260 -11.20 21.81 6.90
C PRO A 260 -9.78 21.48 6.43
N SER A 261 -9.43 20.18 6.29
CA SER A 261 -8.08 19.76 5.96
C SER A 261 -7.73 20.10 4.50
N ILE A 262 -6.48 20.50 4.29
CA ILE A 262 -5.92 20.70 2.94
C ILE A 262 -5.67 19.39 2.20
N GLY A 263 -5.82 18.27 2.88
CA GLY A 263 -5.71 16.90 2.40
C GLY A 263 -5.39 15.95 3.54
N VAL A 264 -5.34 14.65 3.25
CA VAL A 264 -5.09 13.57 4.22
C VAL A 264 -3.80 12.84 3.87
N ILE A 265 -2.92 12.65 4.84
CA ILE A 265 -1.67 11.88 4.67
C ILE A 265 -1.73 10.57 5.43
N MET A 266 -1.19 9.52 4.80
CA MET A 266 -0.82 8.27 5.46
C MET A 266 0.70 8.25 5.62
N PRO A 267 1.24 8.17 6.84
CA PRO A 267 2.68 8.02 7.03
C PRO A 267 3.20 6.76 6.35
N SER A 268 4.35 6.84 5.68
CA SER A 268 4.95 5.72 4.96
C SER A 268 6.48 5.75 5.04
N ALA A 269 7.12 4.62 4.73
CA ALA A 269 8.56 4.51 4.52
C ALA A 269 8.83 4.39 3.02
N ALA A 270 8.92 5.54 2.35
CA ALA A 270 8.84 5.62 0.89
C ALA A 270 10.15 5.34 0.15
N GLN A 271 11.29 5.20 0.86
CA GLN A 271 12.58 5.00 0.21
C GLN A 271 12.82 3.53 -0.14
N GLY A 272 13.28 3.29 -1.37
CA GLY A 272 13.94 2.04 -1.72
C GLY A 272 15.32 1.89 -1.04
N LEU A 273 15.91 0.69 -1.09
CA LEU A 273 17.27 0.44 -0.58
C LEU A 273 18.35 1.27 -1.29
N ASP A 274 18.08 1.76 -2.49
CA ASP A 274 18.92 2.67 -3.25
C ASP A 274 18.75 4.15 -2.88
N GLY A 275 17.81 4.45 -1.98
CA GLY A 275 17.46 5.79 -1.52
C GLY A 275 16.45 6.52 -2.41
N ASN A 276 16.03 5.93 -3.53
CA ASN A 276 15.03 6.54 -4.42
C ASN A 276 13.64 6.54 -3.80
N VAL A 277 12.79 7.45 -4.27
CA VAL A 277 11.39 7.58 -3.84
C VAL A 277 10.48 7.61 -5.07
N THR A 278 9.37 6.89 -4.99
CA THR A 278 8.26 7.02 -5.93
C THR A 278 7.07 7.69 -5.23
N VAL A 279 6.62 8.82 -5.78
CA VAL A 279 5.42 9.53 -5.30
C VAL A 279 4.24 9.07 -6.14
N SER A 280 3.38 8.25 -5.55
CA SER A 280 2.16 7.80 -6.21
C SER A 280 1.02 8.79 -5.99
N LEU A 281 0.37 9.18 -7.08
CA LEU A 281 -0.75 10.14 -7.07
C LEU A 281 -2.11 9.46 -6.81
N GLY A 282 -2.12 8.14 -6.60
CA GLY A 282 -3.32 7.39 -6.31
C GLY A 282 -3.08 5.89 -6.26
N GLY A 283 -4.15 5.11 -6.19
CA GLY A 283 -4.14 3.65 -6.23
C GLY A 283 -5.29 3.12 -7.07
N LYS A 284 -5.15 1.91 -7.58
CA LYS A 284 -6.28 1.17 -8.16
C LYS A 284 -7.30 0.85 -7.07
N GLY A 285 -8.57 0.73 -7.48
CA GLY A 285 -9.58 0.12 -6.65
C GLY A 285 -9.52 -1.40 -6.73
N VAL A 286 -10.26 -2.05 -5.87
CA VAL A 286 -10.41 -3.51 -5.84
C VAL A 286 -11.82 -3.91 -5.45
N VAL A 287 -12.31 -5.02 -5.99
CA VAL A 287 -13.46 -5.77 -5.45
C VAL A 287 -12.98 -7.19 -5.21
N GLU A 288 -12.96 -7.61 -3.98
CA GLU A 288 -12.68 -8.99 -3.58
C GLU A 288 -13.98 -9.73 -3.38
N LEU A 289 -14.10 -10.93 -3.96
CA LEU A 289 -15.34 -11.68 -3.91
C LEU A 289 -15.16 -13.19 -4.05
N GLU A 290 -16.17 -13.90 -3.60
CA GLU A 290 -16.32 -15.34 -3.84
C GLU A 290 -17.50 -15.59 -4.79
N LEU A 291 -17.28 -16.45 -5.78
CA LEU A 291 -18.33 -17.06 -6.60
C LEU A 291 -18.55 -18.48 -6.11
N VAL A 292 -19.79 -18.81 -5.72
CA VAL A 292 -20.14 -20.12 -5.21
C VAL A 292 -21.18 -20.77 -6.10
N SER A 293 -20.79 -21.84 -6.80
CA SER A 293 -21.69 -22.73 -7.54
C SER A 293 -22.03 -23.97 -6.71
N SER A 294 -23.30 -24.28 -6.54
CA SER A 294 -23.75 -25.48 -5.83
C SER A 294 -24.94 -26.14 -6.51
N GLY A 295 -25.00 -27.47 -6.43
CA GLY A 295 -26.12 -28.24 -7.00
C GLY A 295 -27.46 -27.90 -6.37
N GLU A 296 -27.45 -27.55 -5.09
CA GLU A 296 -28.67 -27.15 -4.36
C GLU A 296 -29.22 -25.83 -4.87
N ARG A 297 -28.39 -24.78 -4.95
CA ARG A 297 -28.81 -23.45 -5.39
C ARG A 297 -29.13 -23.40 -6.89
N TRP A 298 -28.37 -24.12 -7.69
CA TRP A 298 -28.61 -24.23 -9.14
C TRP A 298 -29.87 -25.03 -9.48
N GLY A 299 -30.31 -25.93 -8.56
CA GLY A 299 -31.41 -26.86 -8.81
C GLY A 299 -31.03 -28.00 -9.78
N ARG A 300 -29.73 -28.10 -10.14
CA ARG A 300 -29.13 -29.11 -11.01
C ARG A 300 -27.85 -29.60 -10.38
N GLY A 301 -27.45 -30.84 -10.66
CA GLY A 301 -26.28 -31.41 -10.02
C GLY A 301 -26.57 -31.99 -8.63
N PRO A 302 -25.56 -32.54 -7.95
CA PRO A 302 -25.74 -33.20 -6.67
C PRO A 302 -25.84 -32.22 -5.51
N ARG A 303 -26.58 -32.56 -4.45
CA ARG A 303 -26.65 -31.83 -3.17
C ARG A 303 -25.58 -32.29 -2.15
N GLN A 304 -24.90 -33.37 -2.45
CA GLN A 304 -23.76 -33.93 -1.72
C GLN A 304 -22.78 -34.55 -2.70
N ASP A 305 -21.54 -34.75 -2.31
CA ASP A 305 -20.55 -35.36 -3.17
C ASP A 305 -21.00 -36.78 -3.54
N ILE A 306 -20.93 -37.11 -4.83
CA ILE A 306 -21.31 -38.42 -5.36
C ILE A 306 -20.17 -39.01 -6.19
N HIS A 307 -20.25 -40.28 -6.52
CA HIS A 307 -19.26 -40.93 -7.38
C HIS A 307 -19.28 -40.28 -8.80
N SER A 308 -18.10 -39.95 -9.34
CA SER A 308 -17.92 -39.24 -10.63
C SER A 308 -18.44 -40.00 -11.84
N SER A 309 -18.62 -41.33 -11.77
CA SER A 309 -19.26 -42.14 -12.83
C SER A 309 -20.67 -41.63 -13.19
N ASN A 310 -21.33 -40.94 -12.27
CA ASN A 310 -22.64 -40.31 -12.50
C ASN A 310 -22.58 -39.05 -13.37
N LYS A 311 -21.39 -38.54 -13.76
CA LYS A 311 -21.25 -37.34 -14.58
C LYS A 311 -21.99 -37.44 -15.91
N ALA A 312 -22.12 -38.64 -16.46
CA ALA A 312 -22.86 -38.86 -17.72
C ALA A 312 -24.36 -38.49 -17.64
N ARG A 313 -24.95 -38.48 -16.43
CA ARG A 313 -26.38 -38.21 -16.19
C ARG A 313 -26.66 -37.11 -15.17
N VAL A 314 -25.62 -36.52 -14.57
CA VAL A 314 -25.78 -35.47 -13.51
C VAL A 314 -24.92 -34.26 -13.88
N ASP A 315 -25.49 -33.06 -13.79
CA ASP A 315 -24.77 -31.80 -13.99
C ASP A 315 -23.72 -31.59 -12.88
N SER A 316 -22.66 -30.86 -13.23
CA SER A 316 -21.54 -30.63 -12.33
C SER A 316 -21.43 -29.14 -11.93
N PRO A 317 -21.62 -28.81 -10.67
CA PRO A 317 -21.41 -27.44 -10.18
C PRO A 317 -20.00 -26.89 -10.45
N ALA A 318 -18.97 -27.75 -10.42
CA ALA A 318 -17.61 -27.35 -10.74
C ALA A 318 -17.46 -26.92 -12.20
N TRP A 319 -18.02 -27.68 -13.16
CA TRP A 319 -18.03 -27.26 -14.57
C TRP A 319 -18.90 -26.03 -14.82
N HIS A 320 -20.01 -25.88 -14.10
CA HIS A 320 -20.86 -24.69 -14.16
C HIS A 320 -20.08 -23.44 -13.75
N LEU A 321 -19.30 -23.52 -12.66
CA LEU A 321 -18.43 -22.42 -12.22
C LEU A 321 -17.33 -22.12 -13.26
N VAL A 322 -16.63 -23.15 -13.78
CA VAL A 322 -15.58 -22.95 -14.80
C VAL A 322 -16.13 -22.26 -16.06
N GLN A 323 -17.32 -22.66 -16.51
CA GLN A 323 -17.99 -22.03 -17.67
C GLN A 323 -18.36 -20.59 -17.37
N ALA A 324 -18.84 -20.28 -16.16
CA ALA A 324 -19.12 -18.91 -15.75
C ALA A 324 -17.83 -18.06 -15.72
N LEU A 325 -16.75 -18.56 -15.10
CA LEU A 325 -15.45 -17.88 -15.06
C LEU A 325 -14.91 -17.58 -16.46
N ALA A 326 -15.04 -18.53 -17.39
CA ALA A 326 -14.60 -18.34 -18.77
C ALA A 326 -15.32 -17.19 -19.52
N THR A 327 -16.48 -16.75 -19.04
CA THR A 327 -17.21 -15.60 -19.62
C THR A 327 -16.70 -14.25 -19.10
N LEU A 328 -15.94 -14.23 -18.01
CA LEU A 328 -15.50 -12.99 -17.36
C LEU A 328 -14.30 -12.34 -18.03
N VAL A 329 -13.59 -13.10 -18.86
CA VAL A 329 -12.35 -12.67 -19.51
C VAL A 329 -12.38 -13.02 -21.00
N SER A 330 -11.49 -12.38 -21.78
CA SER A 330 -11.23 -12.71 -23.19
C SER A 330 -10.78 -14.18 -23.36
N ALA A 331 -10.80 -14.67 -24.59
CA ALA A 331 -10.47 -16.06 -24.88
C ALA A 331 -9.05 -16.48 -24.45
N ASP A 332 -8.12 -15.53 -24.36
CA ASP A 332 -6.75 -15.72 -23.87
C ASP A 332 -6.62 -15.52 -22.34
N GLY A 333 -7.72 -15.19 -21.64
CA GLY A 333 -7.75 -15.00 -20.19
C GLY A 333 -7.23 -13.66 -19.67
N ASN A 334 -6.86 -12.71 -20.53
CA ASN A 334 -6.07 -11.56 -20.14
C ASN A 334 -6.83 -10.24 -20.00
N ASP A 335 -7.91 -10.05 -20.75
CA ASP A 335 -8.71 -8.82 -20.68
C ASP A 335 -10.09 -9.09 -20.11
N PRO A 336 -10.63 -8.18 -19.28
CA PRO A 336 -12.01 -8.29 -18.80
C PRO A 336 -13.03 -8.34 -19.92
N ALA A 337 -13.98 -9.28 -19.85
CA ALA A 337 -15.09 -9.44 -20.78
C ALA A 337 -16.46 -9.32 -20.08
N ILE A 338 -16.48 -8.84 -18.85
CA ILE A 338 -17.72 -8.58 -18.10
C ILE A 338 -18.43 -7.40 -18.75
N ASP A 339 -19.70 -7.60 -19.17
CA ASP A 339 -20.52 -6.56 -19.82
C ASP A 339 -20.61 -5.30 -18.93
N GLY A 340 -20.26 -4.15 -19.49
CA GLY A 340 -20.35 -2.86 -18.80
C GLY A 340 -19.27 -2.60 -17.73
N PHE A 341 -18.42 -3.58 -17.40
CA PHE A 341 -17.43 -3.45 -16.32
C PHE A 341 -16.38 -2.35 -16.59
N ALA A 342 -15.86 -2.30 -17.81
CA ALA A 342 -14.79 -1.38 -18.20
C ALA A 342 -15.29 -0.12 -18.92
N ASP A 343 -16.60 0.09 -19.07
CA ASP A 343 -17.17 1.17 -19.88
C ASP A 343 -16.79 2.57 -19.39
N LYS A 344 -16.60 2.71 -18.08
CA LYS A 344 -16.21 3.98 -17.45
C LYS A 344 -14.70 4.16 -17.28
N ALA A 345 -13.90 3.14 -17.61
CA ALA A 345 -12.44 3.23 -17.51
C ALA A 345 -11.90 4.30 -18.47
N ARG A 346 -11.42 5.42 -17.93
CA ARG A 346 -10.93 6.49 -18.78
C ARG A 346 -9.52 6.21 -19.33
N PRO A 347 -9.20 6.70 -20.54
CA PRO A 347 -7.84 6.66 -21.06
C PRO A 347 -6.86 7.45 -20.19
N LEU A 348 -5.57 7.10 -20.29
CA LEU A 348 -4.49 7.89 -19.70
C LEU A 348 -4.49 9.31 -20.25
N THR A 349 -4.41 10.29 -19.36
CA THR A 349 -4.17 11.69 -19.72
C THR A 349 -2.76 11.89 -20.27
N GLN A 350 -2.52 13.00 -20.96
CA GLN A 350 -1.17 13.32 -21.46
C GLN A 350 -0.14 13.45 -20.32
N SER A 351 -0.56 14.02 -19.19
CA SER A 351 0.29 14.11 -17.99
C SER A 351 0.66 12.72 -17.45
N GLU A 352 -0.31 11.81 -17.30
CA GLU A 352 -0.06 10.43 -16.87
C GLU A 352 0.88 9.68 -17.83
N LYS A 353 0.70 9.84 -19.15
CA LYS A 353 1.62 9.26 -20.16
C LYS A 353 3.03 9.81 -20.02
N SER A 354 3.18 11.10 -19.70
CA SER A 354 4.50 11.71 -19.48
C SER A 354 5.17 11.18 -18.22
N MET A 355 4.42 11.02 -17.12
CA MET A 355 4.92 10.41 -15.88
C MET A 355 5.38 8.97 -16.10
N ILE A 356 4.60 8.17 -16.83
CA ILE A 356 4.95 6.78 -17.15
C ILE A 356 6.20 6.71 -18.06
N ALA A 357 6.29 7.60 -19.05
CA ALA A 357 7.46 7.67 -19.92
C ALA A 357 8.73 8.05 -19.15
N GLU A 358 8.62 8.96 -18.18
CA GLU A 358 9.72 9.30 -17.28
C GLU A 358 10.10 8.12 -16.38
N GLY A 359 9.11 7.49 -15.75
CA GLY A 359 9.34 6.29 -14.95
C GLY A 359 9.99 5.17 -15.76
N ALA A 360 9.52 4.89 -16.96
CA ALA A 360 10.08 3.85 -17.83
C ALA A 360 11.56 4.06 -18.18
N ARG A 361 12.03 5.31 -18.20
CA ARG A 361 13.46 5.63 -18.42
C ARG A 361 14.33 5.44 -17.17
N ARG A 362 13.72 5.60 -15.98
CA ARG A 362 14.44 5.59 -14.70
C ARG A 362 14.35 4.24 -13.97
N LEU A 363 13.33 3.46 -14.29
CA LEU A 363 13.10 2.14 -13.72
C LEU A 363 13.77 1.07 -14.57
N ASP A 364 14.34 0.06 -13.91
CA ASP A 364 15.05 -1.04 -14.58
C ASP A 364 14.08 -2.20 -14.88
N GLU A 365 13.86 -2.46 -16.17
CA GLU A 365 12.98 -3.55 -16.64
C GLU A 365 13.49 -4.93 -16.20
N ALA A 366 14.81 -5.17 -16.24
CA ALA A 366 15.37 -6.47 -15.88
C ALA A 366 15.21 -6.75 -14.38
N VAL A 367 15.38 -5.71 -13.56
CA VAL A 367 15.11 -5.80 -12.12
C VAL A 367 13.63 -6.09 -11.86
N ALA A 368 12.72 -5.41 -12.55
CA ALA A 368 11.28 -5.63 -12.40
C ALA A 368 10.89 -7.07 -12.79
N LYS A 369 11.37 -7.57 -13.92
CA LYS A 369 11.13 -8.96 -14.35
C LYS A 369 11.67 -9.98 -13.34
N LYS A 370 12.89 -9.74 -12.85
CA LYS A 370 13.52 -10.61 -11.84
C LYS A 370 12.71 -10.65 -10.54
N GLN A 371 12.23 -9.51 -10.06
CA GLN A 371 11.42 -9.41 -8.83
C GLN A 371 10.08 -10.15 -8.96
N LEU A 372 9.45 -10.07 -10.14
CA LEU A 372 8.19 -10.75 -10.42
C LEU A 372 8.37 -12.22 -10.85
N GLY A 373 9.60 -12.68 -11.06
CA GLY A 373 9.89 -14.03 -11.53
C GLY A 373 9.37 -14.29 -12.95
N VAL A 374 9.32 -13.26 -13.82
CA VAL A 374 8.80 -13.37 -15.19
C VAL A 374 9.88 -13.05 -16.22
N GLU A 375 9.80 -13.70 -17.38
CA GLU A 375 10.70 -13.46 -18.51
C GLU A 375 10.11 -12.49 -19.53
N ARG A 376 8.78 -12.48 -19.67
CA ARG A 376 8.05 -11.74 -20.73
C ARG A 376 6.86 -10.99 -20.13
N TRP A 377 6.57 -9.83 -20.69
CA TRP A 377 5.33 -9.12 -20.43
C TRP A 377 4.17 -9.72 -21.22
N LEU A 378 2.98 -9.50 -20.73
CA LEU A 378 1.74 -9.89 -21.41
C LEU A 378 1.75 -9.41 -22.88
N HIS A 379 1.41 -10.29 -23.82
CA HIS A 379 1.39 -10.02 -25.27
C HIS A 379 2.71 -9.50 -25.85
N ASP A 380 3.84 -9.80 -25.20
CA ASP A 380 5.16 -9.26 -25.57
C ASP A 380 5.23 -7.73 -25.66
N LEU A 381 4.44 -7.06 -24.84
CA LEU A 381 4.45 -5.61 -24.74
C LEU A 381 5.85 -5.09 -24.41
N SER A 382 6.18 -3.93 -24.94
CA SER A 382 7.37 -3.19 -24.51
C SER A 382 7.26 -2.80 -23.02
N TRP A 383 8.40 -2.53 -22.39
CA TRP A 383 8.44 -2.07 -20.99
C TRP A 383 7.48 -0.93 -20.72
N ARG A 384 7.50 0.10 -21.56
CA ARG A 384 6.61 1.25 -21.43
C ARG A 384 5.14 0.87 -21.55
N GLU A 385 4.76 0.07 -22.53
CA GLU A 385 3.38 -0.38 -22.72
C GLU A 385 2.89 -1.23 -21.57
N SER A 386 3.76 -2.09 -21.00
CA SER A 386 3.43 -2.87 -19.81
C SER A 386 3.13 -1.98 -18.61
N LEU A 387 3.89 -0.89 -18.41
CA LEU A 387 3.65 0.10 -17.37
C LEU A 387 2.37 0.91 -17.62
N GLU A 388 2.10 1.32 -18.86
CA GLU A 388 0.87 2.01 -19.23
C GLU A 388 -0.35 1.11 -18.95
N ARG A 389 -0.26 -0.17 -19.29
CA ARG A 389 -1.30 -1.17 -19.01
C ARG A 389 -1.50 -1.38 -17.51
N LEU A 390 -0.40 -1.52 -16.75
CA LEU A 390 -0.45 -1.71 -15.30
C LEU A 390 -1.28 -0.64 -14.60
N VAL A 391 -1.15 0.61 -14.99
CA VAL A 391 -1.82 1.74 -14.32
C VAL A 391 -3.18 2.09 -14.91
N SER A 392 -3.50 1.65 -16.15
CA SER A 392 -4.71 2.10 -16.88
C SER A 392 -5.74 1.02 -17.12
N ARG A 393 -5.41 -0.27 -16.97
CA ARG A 393 -6.36 -1.34 -17.29
C ARG A 393 -7.00 -1.93 -16.04
N PRO A 394 -8.32 -2.09 -16.01
CA PRO A 394 -8.97 -2.94 -15.03
C PRO A 394 -8.60 -4.40 -15.31
N THR A 395 -8.68 -5.26 -14.31
CA THR A 395 -8.38 -6.69 -14.44
C THR A 395 -9.38 -7.55 -13.71
N VAL A 396 -9.50 -8.81 -14.13
CA VAL A 396 -10.18 -9.89 -13.42
C VAL A 396 -9.13 -10.95 -13.13
N ASN A 397 -8.93 -11.28 -11.87
CA ASN A 397 -7.96 -12.28 -11.47
C ASN A 397 -8.64 -13.38 -10.64
N ILE A 398 -8.19 -14.62 -10.82
CA ILE A 398 -8.58 -15.76 -9.96
C ILE A 398 -7.48 -15.95 -8.92
N GLU A 399 -7.82 -15.68 -7.65
CA GLU A 399 -6.92 -15.89 -6.51
C GLU A 399 -6.94 -17.34 -6.02
N GLY A 400 -8.07 -18.02 -6.20
CA GLY A 400 -8.24 -19.39 -5.78
C GLY A 400 -9.42 -20.06 -6.47
N LEU A 401 -9.27 -21.35 -6.79
CA LEU A 401 -10.32 -22.17 -7.39
C LEU A 401 -10.34 -23.54 -6.70
N VAL A 402 -11.44 -23.83 -6.00
CA VAL A 402 -11.61 -25.08 -5.24
C VAL A 402 -12.92 -25.75 -5.62
N GLY A 403 -12.84 -27.04 -5.98
CA GLY A 403 -14.03 -27.84 -6.27
C GLY A 403 -13.67 -29.32 -6.20
N GLY A 404 -14.23 -30.01 -5.21
CA GLY A 404 -13.97 -31.44 -5.00
C GLY A 404 -12.75 -31.73 -4.12
N TYR A 405 -12.05 -32.81 -4.44
CA TYR A 405 -10.95 -33.33 -3.61
C TYR A 405 -9.60 -32.70 -4.03
N THR A 406 -8.86 -32.21 -3.06
CA THR A 406 -7.55 -31.57 -3.23
C THR A 406 -6.41 -32.27 -2.47
N GLY A 407 -6.71 -33.43 -1.80
CA GLY A 407 -5.70 -34.19 -1.07
C GLY A 407 -4.87 -35.13 -1.98
N PRO A 408 -3.92 -35.91 -1.41
CA PRO A 408 -3.08 -36.84 -2.14
C PRO A 408 -3.88 -37.92 -2.86
N GLY A 409 -3.45 -38.32 -4.06
CA GLY A 409 -4.09 -39.36 -4.88
C GLY A 409 -5.41 -38.92 -5.51
N GLY A 410 -6.05 -39.81 -6.27
CA GLY A 410 -7.34 -39.57 -6.90
C GLY A 410 -8.51 -39.95 -5.99
N LYS A 411 -9.59 -39.17 -6.03
CA LYS A 411 -10.86 -39.51 -5.39
C LYS A 411 -11.96 -39.31 -6.42
N THR A 412 -12.55 -40.39 -6.91
CA THR A 412 -13.55 -40.40 -7.98
C THR A 412 -14.87 -39.78 -7.54
N ILE A 413 -14.89 -38.46 -7.30
CA ILE A 413 -16.06 -37.70 -6.86
C ILE A 413 -16.55 -36.71 -7.93
N LEU A 414 -17.84 -36.44 -7.92
CA LEU A 414 -18.48 -35.29 -8.54
C LEU A 414 -18.92 -34.38 -7.40
N PRO A 415 -18.26 -33.22 -7.23
CA PRO A 415 -18.52 -32.36 -6.10
C PRO A 415 -19.87 -31.68 -6.19
N HIS A 416 -20.52 -31.50 -5.06
CA HIS A 416 -21.79 -30.78 -4.95
C HIS A 416 -21.64 -29.25 -4.98
N LYS A 417 -20.41 -28.76 -4.76
CA LYS A 417 -20.08 -27.33 -4.64
C LYS A 417 -18.68 -27.05 -5.19
N ALA A 418 -18.53 -25.87 -5.81
CA ALA A 418 -17.24 -25.29 -6.18
C ALA A 418 -17.21 -23.80 -5.83
N VAL A 419 -16.04 -23.27 -5.49
CA VAL A 419 -15.82 -21.88 -5.08
C VAL A 419 -14.65 -21.30 -5.87
N ALA A 420 -14.82 -20.11 -6.39
CA ALA A 420 -13.74 -19.29 -6.92
C ALA A 420 -13.61 -18.01 -6.08
N LYS A 421 -12.39 -17.66 -5.71
CA LYS A 421 -12.03 -16.35 -5.14
C LYS A 421 -11.47 -15.49 -6.24
N LEU A 422 -11.97 -14.27 -6.36
CA LEU A 422 -11.59 -13.33 -7.42
C LEU A 422 -11.23 -11.98 -6.83
N ASP A 423 -10.29 -11.28 -7.46
CA ASP A 423 -10.18 -9.84 -7.38
C ASP A 423 -10.48 -9.17 -8.73
N LEU A 424 -11.22 -8.08 -8.69
CA LEU A 424 -11.44 -7.17 -9.81
C LEU A 424 -10.67 -5.89 -9.51
N ARG A 425 -9.61 -5.58 -10.28
CA ARG A 425 -8.91 -4.30 -10.11
C ARG A 425 -9.58 -3.21 -10.91
N LEU A 426 -9.83 -2.08 -10.25
CA LEU A 426 -10.55 -0.94 -10.80
C LEU A 426 -9.59 0.21 -11.11
N VAL A 427 -9.92 1.00 -12.12
CA VAL A 427 -9.17 2.20 -12.50
C VAL A 427 -10.06 3.45 -12.34
N PRO A 428 -9.52 4.68 -12.42
CA PRO A 428 -10.32 5.88 -12.22
C PRO A 428 -11.63 5.89 -13.03
N ASP A 429 -12.64 6.49 -12.44
CA ASP A 429 -14.04 6.62 -12.90
C ASP A 429 -14.87 5.33 -12.82
N MET A 430 -14.29 4.22 -12.32
CA MET A 430 -15.02 3.01 -11.91
C MET A 430 -15.28 3.02 -10.41
N THR A 431 -16.33 2.31 -9.97
CA THR A 431 -16.61 2.10 -8.53
C THR A 431 -16.79 0.61 -8.22
N ALA A 432 -16.49 0.22 -6.99
CA ALA A 432 -16.67 -1.16 -6.51
C ALA A 432 -18.14 -1.60 -6.61
N ALA A 433 -19.07 -0.71 -6.29
CA ALA A 433 -20.50 -0.98 -6.37
C ALA A 433 -20.96 -1.27 -7.81
N GLU A 434 -20.50 -0.46 -8.78
CA GLU A 434 -20.83 -0.65 -10.21
C GLU A 434 -20.20 -1.92 -10.77
N ALA A 435 -18.94 -2.21 -10.40
CA ALA A 435 -18.24 -3.42 -10.81
C ALA A 435 -18.97 -4.69 -10.32
N LEU A 436 -19.42 -4.70 -9.06
CA LEU A 436 -20.21 -5.79 -8.50
C LEU A 436 -21.57 -5.95 -9.21
N ALA A 437 -22.23 -4.83 -9.50
CA ALA A 437 -23.52 -4.85 -10.22
C ALA A 437 -23.36 -5.37 -11.65
N ALA A 438 -22.31 -4.93 -12.36
CA ALA A 438 -21.98 -5.41 -13.71
C ALA A 438 -21.70 -6.92 -13.74
N LEU A 439 -20.90 -7.43 -12.78
CA LEU A 439 -20.64 -8.85 -12.65
C LEU A 439 -21.92 -9.68 -12.45
N LYS A 440 -22.79 -9.26 -11.51
CA LYS A 440 -24.05 -9.96 -11.25
C LYS A 440 -24.97 -9.95 -12.47
N ALA A 441 -25.08 -8.82 -13.16
CA ALA A 441 -25.88 -8.70 -14.39
C ALA A 441 -25.33 -9.57 -15.52
N HIS A 442 -23.99 -9.60 -15.69
CA HIS A 442 -23.30 -10.41 -16.67
C HIS A 442 -23.55 -11.91 -16.46
N LEU A 443 -23.39 -12.40 -15.21
CA LEU A 443 -23.67 -13.79 -14.87
C LEU A 443 -25.14 -14.16 -15.13
N ALA A 444 -26.08 -13.31 -14.69
CA ALA A 444 -27.51 -13.54 -14.90
C ALA A 444 -27.87 -13.61 -16.39
N LYS A 445 -27.35 -12.68 -17.21
CA LYS A 445 -27.59 -12.63 -18.67
C LYS A 445 -27.11 -13.90 -19.37
N ARG A 446 -26.06 -14.55 -18.87
CA ARG A 446 -25.47 -15.76 -19.46
C ARG A 446 -25.96 -17.07 -18.86
N GLY A 447 -27.00 -17.01 -18.02
CA GLY A 447 -27.60 -18.20 -17.42
C GLY A 447 -26.87 -18.72 -16.16
N PHE A 448 -26.02 -17.90 -15.56
CA PHE A 448 -25.27 -18.20 -14.33
C PHE A 448 -25.79 -17.41 -13.11
N GLY A 449 -27.03 -16.93 -13.15
CA GLY A 449 -27.63 -16.12 -12.07
C GLY A 449 -27.87 -16.88 -10.76
N ASP A 450 -27.78 -18.20 -10.79
CA ASP A 450 -27.79 -19.08 -9.61
C ASP A 450 -26.46 -19.07 -8.84
N ILE A 451 -25.35 -18.68 -9.47
CA ILE A 451 -24.06 -18.57 -8.78
C ILE A 451 -24.15 -17.47 -7.75
N GLU A 452 -23.86 -17.83 -6.51
CA GLU A 452 -23.85 -16.88 -5.41
C GLU A 452 -22.60 -16.00 -5.50
N VAL A 453 -22.79 -14.67 -5.47
CA VAL A 453 -21.72 -13.68 -5.48
C VAL A 453 -21.63 -13.03 -4.11
N ARG A 454 -20.58 -13.31 -3.36
CA ARG A 454 -20.29 -12.76 -2.04
C ARG A 454 -19.12 -11.78 -2.15
N MET A 455 -19.38 -10.51 -1.88
CA MET A 455 -18.30 -9.53 -1.77
C MET A 455 -17.67 -9.62 -0.38
N THR A 456 -16.36 -9.74 -0.32
CA THR A 456 -15.57 -9.85 0.91
C THR A 456 -14.82 -8.56 1.24
N GLY A 457 -14.54 -7.72 0.24
CA GLY A 457 -13.89 -6.43 0.40
C GLY A 457 -14.04 -5.55 -0.85
N GLY A 458 -13.82 -4.25 -0.70
CA GLY A 458 -13.84 -3.38 -1.87
C GLY A 458 -13.46 -1.93 -1.59
N TYR A 459 -12.61 -1.38 -2.46
CA TYR A 459 -12.16 0.00 -2.47
C TYR A 459 -12.36 0.60 -3.84
N ASP A 460 -12.87 1.83 -3.89
CA ASP A 460 -12.85 2.61 -5.12
C ASP A 460 -11.41 3.07 -5.43
N PRO A 461 -11.07 3.36 -6.70
CA PRO A 461 -9.79 3.96 -7.05
C PRO A 461 -9.60 5.32 -6.39
N THR A 462 -8.35 5.67 -6.12
CA THR A 462 -7.99 7.00 -5.62
C THR A 462 -7.20 7.78 -6.65
N SER A 463 -7.33 9.12 -6.63
CA SER A 463 -6.54 10.01 -7.48
C SER A 463 -6.38 11.37 -6.80
N THR A 464 -5.13 11.86 -6.76
CA THR A 464 -4.76 13.18 -6.23
C THR A 464 -3.95 13.91 -7.28
N SER A 465 -4.24 15.20 -7.52
CA SER A 465 -3.47 15.99 -8.46
C SER A 465 -2.05 16.27 -7.94
N ALA A 466 -1.06 16.23 -8.83
CA ALA A 466 0.31 16.63 -8.52
C ALA A 466 0.43 18.10 -8.06
N ASP A 467 -0.53 18.95 -8.42
CA ASP A 467 -0.53 20.38 -8.09
C ASP A 467 -1.06 20.68 -6.68
N THR A 468 -1.51 19.67 -5.94
CA THR A 468 -1.98 19.86 -4.56
C THR A 468 -0.86 20.25 -3.62
N SER A 469 -1.19 20.99 -2.55
CA SER A 469 -0.22 21.36 -1.50
C SER A 469 0.45 20.12 -0.91
N LEU A 470 -0.29 18.99 -0.76
CA LEU A 470 0.27 17.73 -0.29
C LEU A 470 1.47 17.28 -1.13
N ILE A 471 1.27 17.15 -2.44
CA ILE A 471 2.28 16.59 -3.35
C ILE A 471 3.42 17.58 -3.56
N ARG A 472 3.13 18.87 -3.68
CA ARG A 472 4.18 19.91 -3.81
C ARG A 472 5.07 19.97 -2.58
N ALA A 473 4.50 19.86 -1.38
CA ALA A 473 5.27 19.81 -0.13
C ALA A 473 6.15 18.56 -0.04
N GLN A 474 5.67 17.39 -0.47
CA GLN A 474 6.48 16.17 -0.60
C GLN A 474 7.71 16.42 -1.48
N GLY A 475 7.49 16.95 -2.70
CA GLY A 475 8.56 17.26 -3.65
C GLY A 475 9.60 18.23 -3.08
N ALA A 476 9.17 19.22 -2.28
CA ALA A 476 10.08 20.17 -1.63
C ALA A 476 10.96 19.48 -0.56
N VAL A 477 10.39 18.58 0.25
CA VAL A 477 11.15 17.82 1.26
C VAL A 477 12.14 16.87 0.58
N TYR A 478 11.70 16.09 -0.40
CA TYR A 478 12.58 15.16 -1.11
C TYR A 478 13.74 15.89 -1.81
N LYS A 479 13.45 17.03 -2.45
CA LYS A 479 14.50 17.85 -3.07
C LYS A 479 15.54 18.36 -2.06
N ARG A 480 15.12 18.77 -0.85
CA ARG A 480 16.08 19.14 0.21
C ARG A 480 16.92 17.96 0.68
N ALA A 481 16.35 16.76 0.69
CA ALA A 481 17.07 15.52 0.98
C ALA A 481 17.98 15.05 -0.18
N GLY A 482 18.08 15.80 -1.28
CA GLY A 482 18.84 15.42 -2.47
C GLY A 482 18.20 14.33 -3.31
N ILE A 483 16.90 14.08 -3.12
CA ILE A 483 16.15 13.05 -3.82
C ILE A 483 15.32 13.71 -4.92
N ASP A 484 15.45 13.19 -6.15
CA ASP A 484 14.56 13.50 -7.27
C ASP A 484 13.53 12.38 -7.41
N PRO A 485 12.29 12.54 -6.89
CA PRO A 485 11.32 11.46 -6.87
C PRO A 485 10.79 11.13 -8.27
N ILE A 486 10.44 9.86 -8.48
CA ILE A 486 9.63 9.46 -9.62
C ILE A 486 8.17 9.74 -9.27
N VAL A 487 7.52 10.65 -10.01
CA VAL A 487 6.07 10.87 -9.86
C VAL A 487 5.33 9.84 -10.69
N TRP A 488 4.42 9.09 -10.05
CA TRP A 488 3.74 7.97 -10.65
C TRP A 488 2.22 8.15 -10.60
N PRO A 489 1.47 7.88 -11.69
CA PRO A 489 0.03 8.17 -11.72
C PRO A 489 -0.77 7.45 -10.63
N ARG A 490 -0.53 6.16 -10.43
CA ARG A 490 -1.18 5.35 -9.40
C ARG A 490 -0.49 4.03 -9.15
N ASN A 491 -0.54 3.55 -7.92
CA ASN A 491 -0.13 2.20 -7.55
C ASN A 491 -1.10 1.16 -8.15
N ALA A 492 -0.58 -0.03 -8.44
CA ALA A 492 -1.39 -1.17 -8.84
C ALA A 492 -2.19 -1.75 -7.65
N GLY A 493 -1.69 -1.56 -6.42
CA GLY A 493 -2.39 -1.90 -5.18
C GLY A 493 -3.46 -0.89 -4.80
N SER A 494 -4.27 -1.26 -3.82
CA SER A 494 -5.41 -0.49 -3.31
C SER A 494 -5.18 -0.12 -1.85
N TRP A 495 -5.86 0.92 -1.38
CA TRP A 495 -5.89 1.34 0.00
C TRP A 495 -7.21 2.08 0.29
N PRO A 496 -7.66 2.20 1.55
CA PRO A 496 -8.96 2.78 1.85
C PRO A 496 -9.05 4.30 1.66
N GLY A 497 -8.08 4.92 1.02
CA GLY A 497 -8.03 6.37 0.75
C GLY A 497 -9.21 6.92 -0.05
N TYR A 498 -10.00 6.07 -0.70
CA TYR A 498 -11.20 6.46 -1.42
C TYR A 498 -12.24 7.17 -0.53
N VAL A 499 -12.28 6.85 0.75
CA VAL A 499 -13.18 7.52 1.71
C VAL A 499 -12.84 8.99 1.91
N PHE A 500 -11.59 9.39 1.61
CA PHE A 500 -11.13 10.78 1.66
C PHE A 500 -11.27 11.47 0.32
N THR A 501 -10.90 10.78 -0.79
CA THR A 501 -10.90 11.37 -2.14
C THR A 501 -12.29 11.40 -2.76
N GLY A 502 -13.20 10.54 -2.30
CA GLY A 502 -14.61 10.49 -2.69
C GLY A 502 -15.52 11.36 -1.85
N GLU A 503 -16.83 11.23 -2.11
CA GLU A 503 -17.87 11.87 -1.30
C GLU A 503 -17.91 11.30 0.13
N PRO A 504 -18.20 12.11 1.14
CA PRO A 504 -18.58 13.53 1.06
C PRO A 504 -17.38 14.49 1.24
N LEU A 505 -16.16 14.00 1.40
CA LEU A 505 -14.99 14.82 1.76
C LEU A 505 -14.31 15.46 0.56
N ARG A 506 -14.09 14.71 -0.52
CA ARG A 506 -13.36 15.12 -1.74
C ARG A 506 -12.02 15.78 -1.44
N LEU A 507 -11.27 15.25 -0.47
CA LEU A 507 -9.96 15.76 -0.06
C LEU A 507 -8.85 15.07 -0.85
N PRO A 508 -7.79 15.79 -1.24
CA PRO A 508 -6.56 15.14 -1.68
C PRO A 508 -6.06 14.16 -0.62
N ALA A 509 -5.59 12.99 -1.03
CA ALA A 509 -5.03 12.03 -0.10
C ALA A 509 -3.81 11.33 -0.71
N GLY A 510 -2.83 10.95 0.12
CA GLY A 510 -1.61 10.29 -0.33
C GLY A 510 -0.70 9.88 0.82
N HIS A 511 0.42 9.26 0.44
CA HIS A 511 1.41 8.73 1.37
C HIS A 511 2.61 9.67 1.45
N PHE A 512 3.21 9.81 2.62
CA PHE A 512 4.43 10.59 2.80
C PHE A 512 5.32 10.01 3.90
N GLY A 513 6.62 10.10 3.70
CA GLY A 513 7.68 9.83 4.67
C GLY A 513 8.97 9.42 3.98
N LEU A 514 10.11 9.64 4.63
CA LEU A 514 11.37 9.02 4.31
C LEU A 514 11.60 7.80 5.20
N GLY A 515 12.70 7.12 5.00
CA GLY A 515 13.00 5.85 5.67
C GLY A 515 12.67 4.67 4.79
N HIS A 516 13.13 3.50 5.23
CA HIS A 516 12.96 2.23 4.53
C HIS A 516 12.50 1.14 5.47
N GLY A 517 11.72 0.24 4.94
CA GLY A 517 11.36 -1.03 5.54
C GLY A 517 10.89 -1.99 4.46
N SER A 518 10.78 -3.25 4.78
CA SER A 518 10.35 -4.29 3.84
C SER A 518 9.72 -5.48 4.57
N GLY A 519 9.18 -6.41 3.82
CA GLY A 519 8.53 -7.61 4.37
C GLY A 519 7.14 -7.34 4.93
N ALA A 520 6.46 -6.25 4.51
CA ALA A 520 5.05 -6.08 4.81
C ALA A 520 4.27 -7.34 4.37
N HIS A 521 3.44 -7.91 5.26
CA HIS A 521 2.69 -9.16 5.12
C HIS A 521 3.54 -10.45 5.05
N ALA A 522 4.87 -10.36 4.91
CA ALA A 522 5.79 -11.50 4.91
C ALA A 522 6.45 -11.72 6.28
N PRO A 523 7.09 -12.87 6.54
CA PRO A 523 7.98 -13.05 7.67
C PRO A 523 9.16 -12.08 7.66
N ASP A 524 9.75 -11.83 8.83
CA ASP A 524 10.90 -10.94 9.00
C ASP A 524 10.67 -9.49 8.52
N GLU A 525 9.43 -9.02 8.63
CA GLU A 525 9.08 -7.62 8.40
C GLU A 525 9.96 -6.72 9.28
N TYR A 526 10.50 -5.64 8.69
CA TYR A 526 11.41 -4.75 9.39
C TYR A 526 11.25 -3.28 9.00
N TYR A 527 11.68 -2.40 9.91
CA TYR A 527 11.84 -0.95 9.71
C TYR A 527 13.28 -0.54 10.03
N VAL A 528 13.90 0.28 9.17
CA VAL A 528 15.31 0.69 9.34
C VAL A 528 15.45 1.72 10.44
N ILE A 529 16.28 1.43 11.44
CA ILE A 529 16.63 2.32 12.54
C ILE A 529 17.91 3.08 12.22
N GLU A 530 18.97 2.37 11.80
CA GLU A 530 20.24 2.95 11.38
C GLU A 530 20.63 2.34 10.03
N SER A 531 20.71 3.17 8.99
CA SER A 531 21.02 2.70 7.64
C SER A 531 22.53 2.63 7.38
N LYS A 532 22.99 1.58 6.70
CA LYS A 532 24.34 1.51 6.13
C LYS A 532 24.49 2.28 4.82
N ASN A 533 23.40 2.52 4.12
CA ASN A 533 23.39 3.34 2.92
C ASN A 533 23.11 4.81 3.30
N PRO A 534 24.04 5.75 3.09
CA PRO A 534 23.83 7.15 3.46
C PRO A 534 22.71 7.84 2.68
N LYS A 535 22.24 7.27 1.58
CA LYS A 535 21.09 7.77 0.80
C LYS A 535 19.74 7.38 1.44
N VAL A 536 19.72 6.36 2.31
CA VAL A 536 18.51 5.86 2.98
C VAL A 536 18.44 6.42 4.38
N GLN A 537 17.34 7.05 4.72
CA GLN A 537 17.14 7.60 6.06
C GLN A 537 16.84 6.47 7.06
N GLY A 538 17.49 6.52 8.21
CA GLY A 538 17.08 5.75 9.38
C GLY A 538 15.98 6.46 10.15
N LEU A 539 15.68 6.00 11.37
CA LEU A 539 14.60 6.51 12.21
C LEU A 539 14.62 8.04 12.35
N ASP A 540 15.76 8.63 12.71
CA ASP A 540 15.86 10.08 12.96
C ASP A 540 15.64 10.90 11.70
N GLY A 541 16.16 10.43 10.55
CA GLY A 541 15.92 11.06 9.25
C GLY A 541 14.45 10.96 8.82
N ALA A 542 13.82 9.81 9.05
CA ALA A 542 12.39 9.63 8.80
C ALA A 542 11.55 10.56 9.69
N VAL A 543 11.84 10.64 10.97
CA VAL A 543 11.20 11.57 11.92
C VAL A 543 11.36 13.01 11.45
N PHE A 544 12.58 13.42 11.08
CA PHE A 544 12.83 14.79 10.65
C PHE A 544 12.15 15.14 9.34
N SER A 545 11.97 14.18 8.42
CA SER A 545 11.22 14.39 7.19
C SER A 545 9.76 14.82 7.45
N PHE A 546 9.11 14.25 8.48
CA PHE A 546 7.78 14.68 8.91
C PHE A 546 7.79 16.09 9.51
N VAL A 547 8.83 16.46 10.25
CA VAL A 547 8.99 17.85 10.72
C VAL A 547 9.00 18.79 9.53
N GLU A 548 9.89 18.57 8.56
CA GLU A 548 10.00 19.42 7.38
C GLU A 548 8.68 19.47 6.60
N TYR A 549 8.00 18.34 6.46
CA TYR A 549 6.75 18.26 5.71
C TYR A 549 5.63 19.07 6.36
N LEU A 550 5.47 19.00 7.67
CA LEU A 550 4.47 19.79 8.39
C LEU A 550 4.72 21.30 8.25
N TYR A 551 6.00 21.73 8.28
CA TYR A 551 6.35 23.14 8.05
C TYR A 551 6.13 23.56 6.59
N GLU A 552 6.42 22.70 5.61
CA GLU A 552 6.11 22.99 4.20
C GLU A 552 4.60 23.10 3.95
N LEU A 553 3.79 22.23 4.53
CA LEU A 553 2.33 22.27 4.40
C LEU A 553 1.75 23.57 4.97
N ALA A 554 2.37 24.16 5.96
CA ALA A 554 1.94 25.42 6.53
C ALA A 554 2.08 26.61 5.58
N VAL A 555 3.07 26.57 4.67
CA VAL A 555 3.42 27.69 3.77
C VAL A 555 3.01 27.49 2.31
N MET A 556 2.74 26.24 1.89
CA MET A 556 2.29 25.92 0.52
C MET A 556 0.86 26.41 0.30
N GLY A 557 0.71 27.45 -0.52
CA GLY A 557 -0.58 28.02 -0.93
C GLY A 557 -1.27 27.24 -2.03
#